data_9e2a261378c5358d45dd7690ae07507e
#
_entry.id   9e2a261378c5358d45dd7690ae07507e
#
_cell.length_a   1.000
_cell.length_b   1.000
_cell.length_c   1.000
_cell.angle_alpha   90.00
_cell.angle_beta   90.00
_cell.angle_gamma   90.00
#
_symmetry.space_group_name_H-M   'P 1'
#
loop_
_entity.id
_entity.type
_entity.pdbx_description
1 polymer ?
#
loop_
_entity_poly.entity_id
_entity_poly.type
_entity_poly.pdbx_seq_one_letter_code
_entity_poly.pdbx_strand_id
1 'polypeptide(L)'
;MGIFWWFRLRSVPTSGREIMYTLITKEDTIRIPAEYIRRGRKLEEHIDELAHQAFEGQFDEDENYVLLTFDHETLGRGKIIHGDGAIYQRVRFRALLFTMETNEIVDGAVSEISEYGAFVRIGPIEALLHKSQILDEPINVNPAERRIEGAKSGKLIEVGTNVRSRIVSKAINQNAPRSSKIGLNCKMAGLGAHQWIEGDE
;
A
#
# COMPACT_ATOMS: atom_id res chain seq x y z
N MET A 1 27.09 12.07 19.52
CA MET A 1 27.45 10.81 18.83
C MET A 1 26.64 9.72 19.50
N GLY A 2 25.45 9.44 19.02
CA GLY A 2 24.51 8.43 19.56
C GLY A 2 24.10 7.49 18.44
N ILE A 3 24.57 6.27 18.52
CA ILE A 3 24.33 5.20 17.56
C ILE A 3 22.93 4.67 17.83
N PHE A 4 21.99 4.97 16.94
CA PHE A 4 20.66 4.39 16.97
C PHE A 4 20.74 2.95 16.45
N TRP A 5 20.57 1.98 17.35
CA TRP A 5 20.40 0.59 16.99
C TRP A 5 18.94 0.36 16.59
N TRP A 6 18.70 0.22 15.28
CA TRP A 6 17.47 -0.32 14.73
C TRP A 6 17.43 -1.83 14.95
N PHE A 7 16.70 -2.28 15.96
CA PHE A 7 16.36 -3.70 16.05
C PHE A 7 15.22 -3.99 15.07
N ARG A 8 15.60 -4.31 13.85
CA ARG A 8 14.71 -4.88 12.85
C ARG A 8 14.58 -6.38 13.18
N LEU A 9 13.52 -6.77 13.90
CA LEU A 9 13.08 -8.17 13.96
C LEU A 9 12.51 -8.54 12.60
N ARG A 10 13.38 -8.80 11.63
CA ARG A 10 13.04 -9.56 10.44
C ARG A 10 12.86 -10.99 10.90
N SER A 11 11.61 -11.47 11.02
CA SER A 11 11.35 -12.89 10.90
C SER A 11 11.68 -13.28 9.46
N VAL A 12 12.82 -13.92 9.25
CA VAL A 12 13.21 -14.47 7.96
C VAL A 12 12.17 -15.55 7.62
N PRO A 13 11.38 -15.43 6.55
CA PRO A 13 10.47 -16.48 6.16
C PRO A 13 11.30 -17.66 5.65
N THR A 14 11.05 -18.84 6.20
CA THR A 14 11.72 -20.11 5.86
C THR A 14 11.25 -20.69 4.50
N SER A 15 10.56 -19.94 3.70
CA SER A 15 10.20 -20.28 2.32
C SER A 15 10.05 -19.00 1.53
N GLY A 16 10.76 -18.87 0.43
CA GLY A 16 10.95 -17.69 -0.42
C GLY A 16 9.72 -16.94 -0.94
N ARG A 17 8.72 -16.72 -0.11
CA ARG A 17 7.64 -15.75 -0.31
C ARG A 17 8.01 -14.48 0.42
N GLU A 18 8.24 -13.41 -0.31
CA GLU A 18 8.32 -12.08 0.26
C GLU A 18 6.97 -11.74 0.92
N ILE A 19 7.02 -11.31 2.18
CA ILE A 19 5.82 -11.00 2.95
C ILE A 19 5.48 -9.55 2.67
N MET A 20 4.43 -9.30 1.88
CA MET A 20 3.89 -7.96 1.60
C MET A 20 3.36 -7.25 2.87
N TYR A 21 3.10 -7.98 3.94
CA TYR A 21 2.60 -7.44 5.21
C TYR A 21 3.63 -7.62 6.30
N THR A 22 4.02 -6.53 6.93
CA THR A 22 5.05 -6.54 7.99
C THR A 22 4.53 -5.82 9.21
N LEU A 23 4.73 -6.44 10.39
CA LEU A 23 4.42 -5.82 11.67
C LEU A 23 5.70 -5.27 12.28
N ILE A 24 5.74 -3.97 12.54
CA ILE A 24 6.90 -3.31 13.13
C ILE A 24 6.49 -2.40 14.30
N THR A 25 7.47 -2.06 15.15
CA THR A 25 7.32 -1.00 16.14
C THR A 25 7.97 0.27 15.60
N LYS A 26 7.22 1.37 15.64
CA LYS A 26 7.67 2.71 15.20
C LYS A 26 7.57 3.70 16.35
N GLU A 27 8.34 4.78 16.23
CA GLU A 27 8.21 5.97 17.07
C GLU A 27 8.04 7.17 16.15
N ASP A 28 7.02 7.97 16.41
CA ASP A 28 6.75 9.18 15.66
C ASP A 28 6.09 10.24 16.55
N THR A 29 5.82 11.40 16.00
CA THR A 29 5.24 12.53 16.74
C THR A 29 3.85 12.86 16.21
N ILE A 30 2.85 12.82 17.08
CA ILE A 30 1.51 13.30 16.79
C ILE A 30 1.35 14.76 17.23
N ARG A 31 0.63 15.51 16.38
CA ARG A 31 0.17 16.86 16.68
C ARG A 31 -1.18 16.80 17.34
N ILE A 32 -1.27 17.27 18.59
CA ILE A 32 -2.49 17.32 19.38
C ILE A 32 -3.03 18.75 19.39
N PRO A 33 -4.13 19.05 18.67
CA PRO A 33 -4.71 20.37 18.61
C PRO A 33 -5.19 20.86 19.98
N ALA A 34 -5.17 22.18 20.22
CA ALA A 34 -5.54 22.81 21.48
C ALA A 34 -6.98 22.49 21.93
N GLU A 35 -7.87 22.17 21.01
CA GLU A 35 -9.25 21.79 21.29
C GLU A 35 -9.38 20.49 22.09
N TYR A 36 -8.49 19.54 21.90
CA TYR A 36 -8.45 18.29 22.68
C TYR A 36 -7.98 18.54 24.11
N ILE A 37 -7.14 19.54 24.34
CA ILE A 37 -6.63 19.90 25.67
C ILE A 37 -7.73 20.55 26.51
N ARG A 38 -8.63 21.33 25.91
CA ARG A 38 -9.69 22.08 26.59
C ARG A 38 -10.85 21.21 27.09
N ARG A 39 -11.02 20.01 26.59
CA ARG A 39 -12.14 19.11 26.92
C ARG A 39 -12.04 18.42 28.26
N GLY A 40 -10.97 18.65 29.04
CA GLY A 40 -10.78 18.08 30.39
C GLY A 40 -10.66 16.55 30.44
N ARG A 41 -10.56 15.90 29.27
CA ARG A 41 -10.27 14.47 29.18
C ARG A 41 -8.78 14.25 29.29
N LYS A 42 -8.40 13.07 29.78
CA LYS A 42 -6.98 12.71 29.82
C LYS A 42 -6.45 12.62 28.39
N LEU A 43 -5.25 13.13 28.20
CA LEU A 43 -4.57 13.17 26.90
C LEU A 43 -4.49 11.77 26.28
N GLU A 44 -4.26 10.77 27.09
CA GLU A 44 -4.15 9.36 26.72
C GLU A 44 -5.41 8.82 26.03
N GLU A 45 -6.60 9.33 26.37
CA GLU A 45 -7.88 8.90 25.76
C GLU A 45 -8.02 9.34 24.29
N HIS A 46 -7.24 10.33 23.88
CA HIS A 46 -7.29 10.86 22.51
C HIS A 46 -6.10 10.43 21.64
N ILE A 47 -5.07 9.84 22.26
CA ILE A 47 -3.85 9.47 21.52
C ILE A 47 -4.13 8.42 20.48
N ASP A 48 -4.91 7.40 20.80
CA ASP A 48 -5.28 6.35 19.86
C ASP A 48 -5.99 6.93 18.65
N GLU A 49 -7.03 7.74 18.86
CA GLU A 49 -7.79 8.38 17.78
C GLU A 49 -6.92 9.27 16.89
N LEU A 50 -6.06 10.09 17.52
CA LEU A 50 -5.17 10.99 16.80
C LEU A 50 -4.05 10.25 16.06
N ALA A 51 -3.54 9.15 16.63
CA ALA A 51 -2.55 8.31 15.97
C ALA A 51 -3.14 7.60 14.73
N HIS A 52 -4.34 7.02 14.85
CA HIS A 52 -5.05 6.44 13.70
C HIS A 52 -5.23 7.47 12.58
N GLN A 53 -5.70 8.68 12.91
CA GLN A 53 -5.90 9.75 11.92
C GLN A 53 -4.60 10.23 11.29
N ALA A 54 -3.51 10.26 12.05
CA ALA A 54 -2.23 10.79 11.59
C ALA A 54 -1.45 9.79 10.71
N PHE A 55 -1.52 8.51 11.01
CA PHE A 55 -0.61 7.52 10.42
C PHE A 55 -1.30 6.53 9.48
N GLU A 56 -2.57 6.16 9.73
CA GLU A 56 -3.24 5.16 8.90
C GLU A 56 -3.65 5.70 7.53
N GLY A 57 -3.57 4.85 6.53
CA GLY A 57 -3.89 5.25 5.16
C GLY A 57 -2.84 6.14 4.49
N GLN A 58 -1.65 6.27 5.09
CA GLN A 58 -0.54 7.08 4.61
C GLN A 58 0.65 6.19 4.22
N PHE A 59 1.56 6.74 3.41
CA PHE A 59 2.86 6.13 3.18
C PHE A 59 3.86 6.68 4.20
N ASP A 60 4.67 5.81 4.77
CA ASP A 60 5.76 6.20 5.64
C ASP A 60 6.99 6.70 4.84
N GLU A 61 8.07 7.07 5.56
CA GLU A 61 9.31 7.57 4.94
C GLU A 61 9.99 6.53 4.04
N ASP A 62 9.77 5.24 4.31
CA ASP A 62 10.30 4.12 3.54
C ASP A 62 9.35 3.67 2.41
N GLU A 63 8.32 4.47 2.10
CA GLU A 63 7.30 4.19 1.09
C GLU A 63 6.45 2.93 1.36
N ASN A 64 6.32 2.52 2.62
CA ASN A 64 5.40 1.47 3.01
C ASN A 64 4.04 2.07 3.36
N TYR A 65 2.96 1.40 2.96
CA TYR A 65 1.61 1.84 3.28
C TYR A 65 1.21 1.38 4.67
N VAL A 66 0.87 2.33 5.56
CA VAL A 66 0.43 2.04 6.93
C VAL A 66 -1.04 1.64 6.91
N LEU A 67 -1.33 0.37 7.20
CA LEU A 67 -2.69 -0.17 7.23
C LEU A 67 -3.39 0.12 8.54
N LEU A 68 -2.74 -0.24 9.64
CA LEU A 68 -3.27 -0.15 11.01
C LEU A 68 -2.16 0.24 11.96
N THR A 69 -2.53 0.97 13.00
CA THR A 69 -1.66 1.27 14.14
C THR A 69 -2.35 0.87 15.44
N PHE A 70 -1.59 0.41 16.42
CA PHE A 70 -2.11 -0.05 17.72
C PHE A 70 -1.02 -0.07 18.78
N ASP A 71 -1.42 -0.30 20.05
CA ASP A 71 -0.52 -0.29 21.21
C ASP A 71 0.24 1.04 21.32
N HIS A 72 -0.49 2.18 21.26
CA HIS A 72 0.11 3.51 21.33
C HIS A 72 0.53 3.84 22.76
N GLU A 73 1.81 4.16 22.94
CA GLU A 73 2.41 4.59 24.21
C GLU A 73 3.02 5.98 24.06
N THR A 74 2.73 6.87 25.01
CA THR A 74 3.36 8.19 25.02
C THR A 74 4.80 8.12 25.51
N LEU A 75 5.70 8.80 24.81
CA LEU A 75 7.12 8.87 25.16
C LEU A 75 7.45 10.26 25.71
N GLY A 76 7.67 10.31 27.02
CA GLY A 76 8.07 11.56 27.68
C GLY A 76 6.96 12.60 27.68
N ARG A 77 7.33 13.87 27.86
CA ARG A 77 6.40 15.01 27.89
C ARG A 77 6.24 15.60 26.47
N GLY A 78 5.01 15.94 26.11
CA GLY A 78 4.73 16.67 24.89
C GLY A 78 5.37 18.06 24.89
N LYS A 79 5.69 18.56 23.72
CA LYS A 79 6.30 19.88 23.49
C LYS A 79 5.30 20.81 22.84
N ILE A 80 5.23 22.06 23.30
CA ILE A 80 4.45 23.11 22.67
C ILE A 80 5.39 23.89 21.74
N ILE A 81 5.00 24.02 20.47
CA ILE A 81 5.73 24.88 19.51
C ILE A 81 5.14 26.28 19.58
N HIS A 82 6.00 27.26 19.76
CA HIS A 82 5.58 28.66 19.86
C HIS A 82 4.91 29.10 18.55
N GLY A 83 3.68 29.61 18.66
CA GLY A 83 2.90 30.08 17.50
C GLY A 83 1.87 29.08 16.93
N ASP A 84 1.97 27.78 17.21
CA ASP A 84 0.98 26.79 16.73
C ASP A 84 -0.12 26.44 17.78
N GLY A 85 0.17 26.59 19.07
CA GLY A 85 -0.80 26.30 20.14
C GLY A 85 -1.18 24.82 20.28
N ALA A 86 -0.55 23.92 19.56
CA ALA A 86 -0.72 22.47 19.66
C ALA A 86 0.38 21.85 20.53
N ILE A 87 0.10 20.65 21.05
CA ILE A 87 1.12 19.83 21.73
C ILE A 87 1.65 18.81 20.72
N TYR A 88 2.95 18.70 20.61
CA TYR A 88 3.64 17.68 19.83
C TYR A 88 4.12 16.58 20.78
N GLN A 89 3.45 15.42 20.71
CA GLN A 89 3.68 14.28 21.58
C GLN A 89 4.36 13.16 20.82
N ARG A 90 5.54 12.72 21.30
CA ARG A 90 6.15 11.49 20.78
C ARG A 90 5.37 10.30 21.27
N VAL A 91 5.11 9.37 20.36
CA VAL A 91 4.42 8.11 20.63
C VAL A 91 5.21 6.94 20.06
N ARG A 92 5.18 5.82 20.75
CA ARG A 92 5.61 4.52 20.25
C ARG A 92 4.37 3.71 19.96
N PHE A 93 4.35 3.03 18.84
CA PHE A 93 3.21 2.21 18.42
C PHE A 93 3.67 1.04 17.56
N ARG A 94 2.81 0.04 17.44
CA ARG A 94 2.98 -1.04 16.47
C ARG A 94 2.19 -0.68 15.23
N ALA A 95 2.78 -0.94 14.06
CA ALA A 95 2.16 -0.68 12.78
C ALA A 95 2.16 -1.93 11.90
N LEU A 96 1.02 -2.23 11.29
CA LEU A 96 0.92 -3.18 10.20
C LEU A 96 1.14 -2.42 8.89
N LEU A 97 2.22 -2.75 8.22
CA LEU A 97 2.63 -2.15 6.96
C LEU A 97 2.35 -3.07 5.79
N PHE A 98 1.97 -2.49 4.66
CA PHE A 98 1.95 -3.14 3.38
C PHE A 98 3.13 -2.62 2.55
N THR A 99 4.03 -3.53 2.18
CA THR A 99 5.27 -3.22 1.47
C THR A 99 5.19 -3.73 0.04
N MET A 100 5.77 -2.99 -0.90
CA MET A 100 5.82 -3.34 -2.31
C MET A 100 7.22 -3.10 -2.85
N GLU A 101 7.79 -4.09 -3.50
CA GLU A 101 9.11 -3.97 -4.12
C GLU A 101 9.00 -4.00 -5.66
N THR A 102 9.87 -3.25 -6.33
CA THR A 102 9.97 -3.32 -7.78
C THR A 102 10.49 -4.71 -8.19
N ASN A 103 9.89 -5.29 -9.22
CA ASN A 103 10.09 -6.66 -9.69
C ASN A 103 9.47 -7.76 -8.83
N GLU A 104 8.74 -7.42 -7.78
CA GLU A 104 7.94 -8.38 -7.02
C GLU A 104 6.78 -8.92 -7.88
N ILE A 105 6.48 -10.22 -7.71
CA ILE A 105 5.33 -10.86 -8.35
C ILE A 105 4.18 -10.82 -7.34
N VAL A 106 3.05 -10.30 -7.80
CA VAL A 106 1.87 -10.09 -6.98
C VAL A 106 0.63 -10.66 -7.65
N ASP A 107 -0.28 -11.18 -6.84
CA ASP A 107 -1.61 -11.57 -7.28
C ASP A 107 -2.62 -10.48 -6.88
N GLY A 108 -3.53 -10.15 -7.77
CA GLY A 108 -4.58 -9.17 -7.53
C GLY A 108 -5.81 -9.41 -8.37
N ALA A 109 -6.91 -8.76 -8.02
CA ALA A 109 -8.16 -8.83 -8.75
C ALA A 109 -8.40 -7.56 -9.57
N VAL A 110 -8.84 -7.70 -10.80
CA VAL A 110 -9.22 -6.56 -11.64
C VAL A 110 -10.44 -5.87 -11.03
N SER A 111 -10.29 -4.61 -10.65
CA SER A 111 -11.34 -3.77 -10.07
C SER A 111 -12.10 -2.96 -11.11
N GLU A 112 -11.38 -2.46 -12.13
CA GLU A 112 -11.94 -1.62 -13.18
C GLU A 112 -11.19 -1.80 -14.49
N ILE A 113 -11.89 -1.57 -15.62
CA ILE A 113 -11.30 -1.54 -16.96
C ILE A 113 -11.56 -0.17 -17.57
N SER A 114 -10.49 0.48 -18.02
CA SER A 114 -10.46 1.78 -18.69
C SER A 114 -9.84 1.70 -20.07
N GLU A 115 -9.88 2.76 -20.84
CA GLU A 115 -9.21 2.85 -22.17
C GLU A 115 -7.69 2.62 -22.11
N TYR A 116 -7.08 2.84 -20.94
CA TYR A 116 -5.64 2.69 -20.73
C TYR A 116 -5.23 1.26 -20.37
N GLY A 117 -6.18 0.43 -19.90
CA GLY A 117 -5.95 -0.93 -19.43
C GLY A 117 -6.83 -1.31 -18.24
N ALA A 118 -6.35 -2.19 -17.39
CA ALA A 118 -7.04 -2.67 -16.20
C ALA A 118 -6.45 -2.07 -14.91
N PHE A 119 -7.30 -1.67 -13.99
CA PHE A 119 -6.90 -1.43 -12.60
C PHE A 119 -6.98 -2.75 -11.85
N VAL A 120 -5.93 -3.08 -11.15
CA VAL A 120 -5.80 -4.33 -10.39
C VAL A 120 -5.58 -3.98 -8.92
N ARG A 121 -6.42 -4.52 -8.06
CA ARG A 121 -6.30 -4.34 -6.62
C ARG A 121 -5.32 -5.36 -6.05
N ILE A 122 -4.19 -4.86 -5.58
CA ILE A 122 -3.15 -5.62 -4.89
C ILE A 122 -3.17 -5.24 -3.40
N GLY A 123 -3.85 -6.06 -2.58
CA GLY A 123 -4.09 -5.72 -1.18
C GLY A 123 -4.88 -4.41 -1.02
N PRO A 124 -4.36 -3.41 -0.28
CA PRO A 124 -5.05 -2.14 -0.01
C PRO A 124 -4.92 -1.12 -1.14
N ILE A 125 -4.12 -1.39 -2.17
CA ILE A 125 -3.72 -0.43 -3.20
C ILE A 125 -4.21 -0.88 -4.56
N GLU A 126 -4.52 0.09 -5.43
CA GLU A 126 -4.80 -0.16 -6.85
C GLU A 126 -3.57 0.14 -7.71
N ALA A 127 -3.28 -0.76 -8.63
CA ALA A 127 -2.19 -0.65 -9.58
C ALA A 127 -2.72 -0.68 -11.02
N LEU A 128 -2.04 -0.03 -11.94
CA LEU A 128 -2.41 0.00 -13.35
C LEU A 128 -1.67 -1.08 -14.13
N LEU A 129 -2.41 -2.01 -14.69
CA LEU A 129 -1.96 -2.92 -15.74
C LEU A 129 -2.27 -2.28 -17.09
N HIS A 130 -1.32 -1.49 -17.59
CA HIS A 130 -1.49 -0.77 -18.87
C HIS A 130 -1.70 -1.76 -20.03
N LYS A 131 -2.56 -1.40 -20.99
CA LYS A 131 -2.91 -2.27 -22.13
C LYS A 131 -1.70 -2.84 -22.88
N SER A 132 -0.62 -2.06 -23.01
CA SER A 132 0.62 -2.52 -23.65
C SER A 132 1.42 -3.54 -22.81
N GLN A 133 1.04 -3.80 -21.56
CA GLN A 133 1.73 -4.68 -20.62
C GLN A 133 0.94 -5.97 -20.31
N ILE A 134 -0.18 -6.19 -20.99
CA ILE A 134 -1.06 -7.35 -20.78
C ILE A 134 -0.58 -8.55 -21.61
N LEU A 135 -0.52 -8.40 -22.93
CA LEU A 135 -0.15 -9.44 -23.90
C LEU A 135 0.83 -8.89 -24.95
N ASP A 136 1.56 -9.78 -25.63
CA ASP A 136 2.45 -9.44 -26.74
C ASP A 136 1.74 -9.42 -28.11
N GLU A 137 0.43 -9.24 -28.09
CA GLU A 137 -0.41 -9.13 -29.27
C GLU A 137 -1.30 -7.88 -29.20
N PRO A 138 -1.92 -7.47 -30.30
CA PRO A 138 -2.96 -6.45 -30.25
C PRO A 138 -4.11 -6.89 -29.35
N ILE A 139 -4.61 -5.95 -28.55
CA ILE A 139 -5.73 -6.20 -27.65
C ILE A 139 -6.88 -5.23 -27.92
N ASN A 140 -8.10 -5.71 -27.78
CA ASN A 140 -9.31 -4.92 -27.82
C ASN A 140 -9.74 -4.59 -26.40
N VAL A 141 -9.78 -3.30 -26.07
CA VAL A 141 -10.26 -2.82 -24.77
C VAL A 141 -11.67 -2.30 -24.93
N ASN A 142 -12.62 -2.87 -24.23
CA ASN A 142 -14.01 -2.44 -24.23
C ASN A 142 -14.44 -2.04 -22.81
N PRO A 143 -14.31 -0.77 -22.41
CA PRO A 143 -14.68 -0.31 -21.09
C PRO A 143 -16.19 -0.43 -20.82
N ALA A 144 -17.04 -0.30 -21.85
CA ALA A 144 -18.49 -0.42 -21.71
C ALA A 144 -18.92 -1.84 -21.32
N GLU A 145 -18.26 -2.85 -21.86
CA GLU A 145 -18.46 -4.25 -21.53
C GLU A 145 -17.55 -4.73 -20.40
N ARG A 146 -16.70 -3.85 -19.86
CA ARG A 146 -15.75 -4.13 -18.77
C ARG A 146 -14.84 -5.32 -19.05
N ARG A 147 -14.37 -5.44 -20.30
CA ARG A 147 -13.50 -6.54 -20.74
C ARG A 147 -12.34 -6.08 -21.60
N ILE A 148 -11.27 -6.87 -21.59
CA ILE A 148 -10.10 -6.77 -22.45
C ILE A 148 -9.91 -8.13 -23.10
N GLU A 149 -9.75 -8.16 -24.44
CA GLU A 149 -9.63 -9.39 -25.21
C GLU A 149 -8.40 -9.35 -26.10
N GLY A 150 -7.62 -10.42 -26.14
CA GLY A 150 -6.52 -10.62 -27.07
C GLY A 150 -7.04 -10.91 -28.47
N ALA A 151 -6.58 -10.12 -29.47
CA ALA A 151 -7.11 -10.21 -30.83
C ALA A 151 -6.79 -11.53 -31.55
N LYS A 152 -5.74 -12.24 -31.15
CA LYS A 152 -5.31 -13.50 -31.77
C LYS A 152 -5.59 -14.71 -30.87
N SER A 153 -5.27 -14.58 -29.58
CA SER A 153 -5.38 -15.69 -28.64
C SER A 153 -6.80 -15.86 -28.09
N GLY A 154 -7.65 -14.84 -28.18
CA GLY A 154 -8.96 -14.83 -27.51
C GLY A 154 -8.86 -14.80 -25.98
N LYS A 155 -7.67 -14.55 -25.42
CA LYS A 155 -7.47 -14.45 -23.97
C LYS A 155 -8.25 -13.26 -23.43
N LEU A 156 -9.05 -13.51 -22.39
CA LEU A 156 -10.02 -12.56 -21.85
C LEU A 156 -9.66 -12.16 -20.42
N ILE A 157 -9.77 -10.88 -20.13
CA ILE A 157 -9.75 -10.30 -18.77
C ILE A 157 -11.03 -9.49 -18.57
N GLU A 158 -11.71 -9.75 -17.46
CA GLU A 158 -12.92 -9.03 -17.03
C GLU A 158 -12.74 -8.48 -15.62
N VAL A 159 -13.64 -7.60 -15.20
CA VAL A 159 -13.69 -7.16 -13.79
C VAL A 159 -13.94 -8.37 -12.90
N GLY A 160 -13.13 -8.51 -11.85
CA GLY A 160 -13.13 -9.66 -10.94
C GLY A 160 -12.14 -10.77 -11.33
N THR A 161 -11.53 -10.73 -12.51
CA THR A 161 -10.49 -11.69 -12.91
C THR A 161 -9.28 -11.56 -11.98
N ASN A 162 -8.80 -12.67 -11.44
CA ASN A 162 -7.54 -12.73 -10.70
C ASN A 162 -6.37 -12.77 -11.68
N VAL A 163 -5.41 -11.88 -11.46
CA VAL A 163 -4.23 -11.71 -12.34
C VAL A 163 -2.98 -11.82 -11.52
N ARG A 164 -2.01 -12.59 -11.99
CA ARG A 164 -0.63 -12.60 -11.52
C ARG A 164 0.18 -11.65 -12.36
N SER A 165 0.85 -10.72 -11.72
CA SER A 165 1.58 -9.66 -12.40
C SER A 165 2.88 -9.31 -11.67
N ARG A 166 3.80 -8.63 -12.38
CA ARG A 166 5.03 -8.10 -11.80
C ARG A 166 4.90 -6.59 -11.63
N ILE A 167 5.31 -6.07 -10.50
CA ILE A 167 5.46 -4.62 -10.27
C ILE A 167 6.66 -4.13 -11.07
N VAL A 168 6.44 -3.24 -12.04
CA VAL A 168 7.50 -2.68 -12.90
C VAL A 168 7.84 -1.23 -12.60
N SER A 169 6.92 -0.50 -11.98
CA SER A 169 7.14 0.88 -11.56
C SER A 169 6.36 1.20 -10.31
N LYS A 170 6.97 2.04 -9.47
CA LYS A 170 6.39 2.52 -8.23
C LYS A 170 6.66 4.03 -8.12
N ALA A 171 5.61 4.84 -8.16
CA ALA A 171 5.67 6.28 -7.97
C ALA A 171 4.71 6.66 -6.83
N ILE A 172 5.28 6.72 -5.64
CA ILE A 172 4.55 7.01 -4.40
C ILE A 172 4.42 8.52 -4.20
N ASN A 173 3.21 8.96 -3.89
CA ASN A 173 2.93 10.32 -3.45
C ASN A 173 2.54 10.30 -1.98
N GLN A 174 3.48 10.66 -1.11
CA GLN A 174 3.27 10.67 0.34
C GLN A 174 2.19 11.68 0.77
N ASN A 175 2.08 12.81 0.08
CA ASN A 175 1.09 13.85 0.41
C ASN A 175 -0.33 13.51 -0.07
N ALA A 176 -0.45 12.65 -1.08
CA ALA A 176 -1.72 12.21 -1.65
C ALA A 176 -1.64 10.72 -2.00
N PRO A 177 -1.73 9.82 -0.99
CA PRO A 177 -1.52 8.38 -1.16
C PRO A 177 -2.36 7.76 -2.29
N ARG A 178 -3.61 8.23 -2.46
CA ARG A 178 -4.52 7.78 -3.51
C ARG A 178 -4.09 8.17 -4.93
N SER A 179 -3.18 9.14 -5.07
CA SER A 179 -2.61 9.54 -6.36
C SER A 179 -1.32 8.79 -6.72
N SER A 180 -0.87 7.89 -5.86
CA SER A 180 0.29 7.03 -6.13
C SER A 180 0.02 6.14 -7.33
N LYS A 181 1.04 5.92 -8.15
CA LYS A 181 0.93 5.14 -9.38
C LYS A 181 1.86 3.94 -9.33
N ILE A 182 1.27 2.76 -9.44
CA ILE A 182 1.99 1.49 -9.47
C ILE A 182 1.69 0.85 -10.81
N GLY A 183 2.73 0.52 -11.56
CA GLY A 183 2.61 -0.11 -12.87
C GLY A 183 2.89 -1.61 -12.80
N LEU A 184 2.05 -2.38 -13.48
CA LEU A 184 2.11 -3.83 -13.56
C LEU A 184 2.47 -4.31 -14.96
N ASN A 185 3.02 -5.53 -15.05
CA ASN A 185 3.31 -6.23 -16.29
C ASN A 185 2.91 -7.71 -16.20
N CYS A 186 2.29 -8.23 -17.25
CA CYS A 186 1.85 -9.62 -17.37
C CYS A 186 2.47 -10.39 -18.54
N LYS A 187 3.41 -9.80 -19.28
CA LYS A 187 3.96 -10.39 -20.53
C LYS A 187 4.92 -11.56 -20.33
N MET A 188 5.41 -11.77 -19.12
CA MET A 188 6.37 -12.84 -18.88
C MET A 188 5.66 -14.18 -18.69
N ALA A 189 6.35 -15.28 -19.02
CA ALA A 189 5.85 -16.63 -18.76
C ALA A 189 5.47 -16.81 -17.29
N GLY A 190 4.32 -17.43 -17.02
CA GLY A 190 3.77 -17.62 -15.68
C GLY A 190 3.06 -16.38 -15.10
N LEU A 191 2.90 -15.32 -15.89
CA LEU A 191 2.12 -14.14 -15.54
C LEU A 191 0.87 -14.02 -16.42
N GLY A 192 -0.16 -13.31 -15.91
CA GLY A 192 -1.44 -13.11 -16.60
C GLY A 192 -2.63 -13.51 -15.75
N ALA A 193 -3.79 -13.66 -16.37
CA ALA A 193 -4.96 -14.18 -15.66
C ALA A 193 -4.69 -15.62 -15.18
N HIS A 194 -5.12 -15.96 -13.97
CA HIS A 194 -4.89 -17.29 -13.39
C HIS A 194 -5.39 -18.41 -14.30
N GLN A 195 -6.55 -18.19 -14.94
CA GLN A 195 -7.12 -19.14 -15.93
C GLN A 195 -6.22 -19.38 -17.15
N TRP A 196 -5.29 -18.46 -17.49
CA TRP A 196 -4.35 -18.67 -18.60
C TRP A 196 -3.15 -19.49 -18.14
N ILE A 197 -2.75 -19.34 -16.88
CA ILE A 197 -1.59 -20.03 -16.28
C ILE A 197 -1.92 -21.49 -16.03
N GLU A 198 -3.14 -21.78 -15.53
CA GLU A 198 -3.61 -23.14 -15.24
C GLU A 198 -3.91 -23.95 -16.51
N GLY A 199 -4.14 -23.31 -17.64
CA GLY A 199 -4.43 -23.98 -18.92
C GLY A 199 -3.18 -24.32 -19.73
N ASP A 200 -2.00 -23.80 -19.33
CA ASP A 200 -0.72 -24.07 -20.00
C ASP A 200 0.10 -25.20 -19.29
N GLU A 201 -0.43 -25.86 -18.23
CA GLU A 201 0.11 -27.07 -17.62
C GLU A 201 -0.56 -28.32 -18.24
#